data_8ff90fb697cc34a460e817458087bdaa
#
_entry.id   8ff90fb697cc34a460e817458087bdaa
#
_cell.length_a   1.000
_cell.length_b   1.000
_cell.length_c   1.000
_cell.angle_alpha   90.00
_cell.angle_beta   90.00
_cell.angle_gamma   90.00
#
_symmetry.space_group_name_H-M   'P 1'
#
loop_
_entity.id
_entity.type
_entity.pdbx_description
1 polymer ?
#
loop_
_entity_poly.entity_id
_entity_poly.type
_entity_poly.pdbx_seq_one_letter_code
_entity_poly.pdbx_strand_id
1 'polypeptide(L)'
;MSITPVIPSDEEEPIYNRLFWFCYLANVLLVTANAITFRFADLVTYLGGTEERVGDIVSCGVFVALIGRFFLGQGIDRYGVRKLWALSAAIFVVGTGGMTLCRSLGWEIFALRMCFATGIAGMFTCSVVHIQQKVPHHRRTEVIGSLGSSGFVGMILGTQVSDLMMRWLPAGNAQFYALFGIPAFLGFSYFLIVLYVTHNDVHRRPQVTPAAHQLLFRYWPGQVMVVAIMMGLSFTVISVFLTRFVSQRGLGGIGTFFLGYAISAFFIRIYTRRWGTTVGRTKMITMGLMGHAIGHTILPSITQEWMLIGPAILCGFGHALLFPAVVSLGTESFPPQYRGTGTTIVLGFFDAGAIIFAPILGGIIDNWGFYPMFYTSASVMTCTALVYTLTTNHSISKDSAVPAPKQELCTVMDDSGD
;
A
#
# COMPACT_ATOMS: atom_id res chain seq x y z
N MET A 1 9.70 -42.80 -38.31
CA MET A 1 8.78 -41.66 -38.10
C MET A 1 8.94 -41.25 -36.62
N SER A 2 9.80 -40.27 -36.36
CA SER A 2 10.02 -39.76 -35.01
C SER A 2 8.93 -38.71 -34.73
N ILE A 3 8.08 -39.00 -33.78
CA ILE A 3 7.06 -38.05 -33.27
C ILE A 3 7.78 -37.11 -32.31
N THR A 4 8.12 -35.93 -32.79
CA THR A 4 8.57 -34.83 -31.94
C THR A 4 7.39 -34.41 -31.05
N PRO A 5 7.52 -34.40 -29.71
CA PRO A 5 6.44 -33.89 -28.87
C PRO A 5 6.29 -32.38 -29.16
N VAL A 6 5.11 -32.00 -29.63
CA VAL A 6 4.69 -30.59 -29.71
C VAL A 6 4.63 -30.10 -28.28
N ILE A 7 5.63 -29.31 -27.86
CA ILE A 7 5.57 -28.52 -26.66
C ILE A 7 4.44 -27.49 -26.88
N PRO A 8 3.38 -27.48 -26.07
CA PRO A 8 2.37 -26.44 -26.18
C PRO A 8 3.08 -25.11 -26.03
N SER A 9 2.92 -24.21 -26.98
CA SER A 9 3.31 -22.82 -26.83
C SER A 9 2.60 -22.27 -25.56
N ASP A 10 3.38 -21.93 -24.56
CA ASP A 10 2.89 -21.14 -23.42
C ASP A 10 2.40 -19.79 -23.97
N GLU A 11 1.18 -19.75 -24.50
CA GLU A 11 0.44 -18.52 -24.65
C GLU A 11 0.17 -18.02 -23.22
N GLU A 12 1.02 -17.10 -22.76
CA GLU A 12 0.83 -16.44 -21.48
C GLU A 12 -0.58 -15.83 -21.47
N GLU A 13 -1.47 -16.36 -20.61
CA GLU A 13 -2.81 -15.80 -20.44
C GLU A 13 -2.72 -14.27 -20.25
N PRO A 14 -3.59 -13.48 -20.91
CA PRO A 14 -3.53 -12.04 -20.82
C PRO A 14 -3.76 -11.59 -19.37
N ILE A 15 -2.77 -10.93 -18.79
CA ILE A 15 -2.81 -10.47 -17.37
C ILE A 15 -4.01 -9.54 -17.14
N TYR A 16 -4.30 -8.67 -18.09
CA TYR A 16 -5.41 -7.72 -18.04
C TYR A 16 -6.73 -8.37 -18.48
N ASN A 17 -7.04 -9.51 -17.88
CA ASN A 17 -8.26 -10.27 -18.13
C ASN A 17 -9.44 -9.69 -17.30
N ARG A 18 -10.62 -10.29 -17.47
CA ARG A 18 -11.84 -9.89 -16.76
C ARG A 18 -11.66 -9.90 -15.24
N LEU A 19 -10.93 -10.87 -14.71
CA LEU A 19 -10.65 -10.98 -13.26
C LEU A 19 -9.85 -9.77 -12.76
N PHE A 20 -8.81 -9.36 -13.48
CA PHE A 20 -8.02 -8.16 -13.15
C PHE A 20 -8.90 -6.91 -13.07
N TRP A 21 -9.79 -6.70 -14.03
CA TRP A 21 -10.66 -5.50 -14.04
C TRP A 21 -11.67 -5.50 -12.91
N PHE A 22 -12.19 -6.66 -12.49
CA PHE A 22 -13.02 -6.72 -11.29
C PHE A 22 -12.20 -6.42 -10.02
N CYS A 23 -10.97 -6.91 -9.89
CA CYS A 23 -10.07 -6.54 -8.80
C CYS A 23 -9.74 -5.03 -8.83
N TYR A 24 -9.54 -4.46 -10.01
CA TYR A 24 -9.30 -3.03 -10.21
C TYR A 24 -10.51 -2.20 -9.73
N LEU A 25 -11.71 -2.56 -10.16
CA LEU A 25 -12.95 -1.91 -9.74
C LEU A 25 -13.15 -2.03 -8.22
N ALA A 26 -12.96 -3.22 -7.66
CA ALA A 26 -13.01 -3.43 -6.22
C ALA A 26 -12.07 -2.47 -5.47
N ASN A 27 -10.82 -2.35 -5.93
CA ASN A 27 -9.86 -1.45 -5.29
C ASN A 27 -10.23 0.05 -5.45
N VAL A 28 -10.84 0.47 -6.59
CA VAL A 28 -11.43 1.81 -6.73
C VAL A 28 -12.50 2.03 -5.66
N LEU A 29 -13.45 1.07 -5.50
CA LEU A 29 -14.51 1.18 -4.50
C LEU A 29 -13.95 1.26 -3.07
N LEU A 30 -12.94 0.44 -2.74
CA LEU A 30 -12.27 0.44 -1.46
C LEU A 30 -11.67 1.81 -1.14
N VAL A 31 -10.87 2.35 -2.06
CA VAL A 31 -10.17 3.62 -1.83
C VAL A 31 -11.13 4.79 -1.88
N THR A 32 -12.18 4.76 -2.72
CA THR A 32 -13.25 5.77 -2.70
C THR A 32 -13.94 5.78 -1.34
N ALA A 33 -14.34 4.60 -0.82
CA ALA A 33 -14.96 4.47 0.50
C ALA A 33 -14.05 5.00 1.61
N ASN A 34 -12.75 4.65 1.56
CA ASN A 34 -11.76 5.16 2.52
C ASN A 34 -11.63 6.69 2.46
N ALA A 35 -11.51 7.27 1.27
CA ALA A 35 -11.31 8.71 1.10
C ALA A 35 -12.53 9.54 1.55
N ILE A 36 -13.75 9.02 1.39
CA ILE A 36 -14.95 9.65 1.96
C ILE A 36 -14.83 9.74 3.49
N THR A 37 -14.29 8.72 4.15
CA THR A 37 -14.15 8.70 5.61
C THR A 37 -13.03 9.59 6.16
N PHE A 38 -12.26 10.31 5.33
CA PHE A 38 -11.30 11.32 5.82
C PHE A 38 -11.98 12.44 6.61
N ARG A 39 -13.28 12.64 6.40
CA ARG A 39 -14.13 13.54 7.17
C ARG A 39 -14.57 12.97 8.54
N PHE A 40 -13.92 11.93 9.05
CA PHE A 40 -14.23 11.33 10.35
C PHE A 40 -14.08 12.34 11.51
N ALA A 41 -13.10 13.25 11.44
CA ALA A 41 -12.92 14.30 12.41
C ALA A 41 -14.18 15.19 12.53
N ASP A 42 -14.83 15.50 11.42
CA ASP A 42 -16.05 16.31 11.41
C ASP A 42 -17.20 15.63 12.19
N LEU A 43 -17.31 14.27 12.11
CA LEU A 43 -18.26 13.53 12.93
C LEU A 43 -17.94 13.64 14.44
N VAL A 44 -16.68 13.48 14.81
CA VAL A 44 -16.27 13.56 16.23
C VAL A 44 -16.55 14.97 16.77
N THR A 45 -16.23 16.02 16.02
CA THR A 45 -16.54 17.41 16.39
C THR A 45 -18.05 17.65 16.48
N TYR A 46 -18.83 17.12 15.55
CA TYR A 46 -20.30 17.21 15.58
C TYR A 46 -20.89 16.55 16.84
N LEU A 47 -20.30 15.46 17.32
CA LEU A 47 -20.69 14.78 18.56
C LEU A 47 -20.14 15.45 19.83
N GLY A 48 -19.52 16.64 19.70
CA GLY A 48 -18.98 17.41 20.83
C GLY A 48 -17.57 17.03 21.27
N GLY A 49 -16.80 16.30 20.41
CA GLY A 49 -15.41 15.92 20.70
C GLY A 49 -14.40 16.99 20.35
N THR A 50 -13.22 16.86 20.96
CA THR A 50 -12.03 17.68 20.70
C THR A 50 -11.14 17.03 19.65
N GLU A 51 -10.16 17.78 19.10
CA GLU A 51 -9.13 17.25 18.20
C GLU A 51 -8.29 16.15 18.87
N GLU A 52 -8.01 16.27 20.17
CA GLU A 52 -7.35 15.23 20.96
C GLU A 52 -8.15 13.93 20.93
N ARG A 53 -9.49 14.01 21.09
CA ARG A 53 -10.37 12.85 21.03
C ARG A 53 -10.41 12.20 19.64
N VAL A 54 -10.32 13.00 18.57
CA VAL A 54 -10.14 12.50 17.21
C VAL A 54 -8.85 11.69 17.12
N GLY A 55 -7.75 12.26 17.65
CA GLY A 55 -6.44 11.60 17.69
C GLY A 55 -6.49 10.25 18.41
N ASP A 56 -7.09 10.20 19.60
CA ASP A 56 -7.25 8.98 20.40
C ASP A 56 -7.98 7.88 19.63
N ILE A 57 -9.13 8.21 19.03
CA ILE A 57 -9.98 7.25 18.34
C ILE A 57 -9.25 6.72 17.08
N VAL A 58 -8.60 7.59 16.32
CA VAL A 58 -7.87 7.22 15.10
C VAL A 58 -6.66 6.36 15.44
N SER A 59 -5.86 6.77 16.43
CA SER A 59 -4.66 6.04 16.88
C SER A 59 -5.00 4.65 17.39
N CYS A 60 -6.08 4.53 18.18
CA CYS A 60 -6.56 3.23 18.65
C CYS A 60 -6.93 2.31 17.49
N GLY A 61 -7.62 2.82 16.47
CA GLY A 61 -7.96 2.05 15.27
C GLY A 61 -6.71 1.56 14.50
N VAL A 62 -5.73 2.44 14.28
CA VAL A 62 -4.47 2.10 13.58
C VAL A 62 -3.66 1.07 14.37
N PHE A 63 -3.58 1.23 15.69
CA PHE A 63 -2.85 0.31 16.56
C PHE A 63 -3.43 -1.11 16.50
N VAL A 64 -4.77 -1.26 16.58
CA VAL A 64 -5.43 -2.56 16.45
C VAL A 64 -5.26 -3.15 15.05
N ALA A 65 -5.33 -2.34 14.00
CA ALA A 65 -5.08 -2.80 12.63
C ALA A 65 -3.64 -3.31 12.44
N LEU A 66 -2.65 -2.65 13.05
CA LEU A 66 -1.25 -3.10 13.01
C LEU A 66 -1.07 -4.46 13.68
N ILE A 67 -1.63 -4.64 14.89
CA ILE A 67 -1.64 -5.93 15.58
C ILE A 67 -2.33 -6.99 14.70
N GLY A 68 -3.50 -6.65 14.14
CA GLY A 68 -4.27 -7.52 13.25
C GLY A 68 -3.47 -8.02 12.04
N ARG A 69 -2.54 -7.23 11.51
CA ARG A 69 -1.68 -7.63 10.36
C ARG A 69 -0.81 -8.85 10.68
N PHE A 70 -0.31 -9.00 11.90
CA PHE A 70 0.48 -10.18 12.28
C PHE A 70 -0.34 -11.48 12.18
N PHE A 71 -1.62 -11.43 12.51
CA PHE A 71 -2.53 -12.58 12.43
C PHE A 71 -3.12 -12.75 11.02
N LEU A 72 -3.32 -11.64 10.31
CA LEU A 72 -3.90 -11.63 8.97
C LEU A 72 -3.06 -12.44 7.97
N GLY A 73 -1.73 -12.25 7.96
CA GLY A 73 -0.83 -12.97 7.06
C GLY A 73 -0.88 -14.47 7.26
N GLN A 74 -0.74 -14.92 8.51
CA GLN A 74 -0.88 -16.34 8.87
C GLN A 74 -2.28 -16.88 8.57
N GLY A 75 -3.31 -16.05 8.80
CA GLY A 75 -4.69 -16.39 8.44
C GLY A 75 -4.85 -16.62 6.94
N ILE A 76 -4.28 -15.75 6.10
CA ILE A 76 -4.29 -15.89 4.64
C ILE A 76 -3.60 -17.19 4.22
N ASP A 77 -2.41 -17.48 4.77
CA ASP A 77 -1.65 -18.68 4.44
C ASP A 77 -2.36 -19.95 4.91
N ARG A 78 -3.06 -19.92 6.06
CA ARG A 78 -3.74 -21.07 6.66
C ARG A 78 -5.14 -21.33 6.10
N TYR A 79 -5.94 -20.29 5.91
CA TYR A 79 -7.37 -20.38 5.58
C TYR A 79 -7.71 -19.96 4.15
N GLY A 80 -6.73 -19.36 3.45
CA GLY A 80 -6.85 -18.83 2.09
C GLY A 80 -7.31 -17.38 2.03
N VAL A 81 -6.95 -16.72 0.93
CA VAL A 81 -7.25 -15.30 0.67
C VAL A 81 -8.76 -15.06 0.72
N ARG A 82 -9.59 -15.92 0.10
CA ARG A 82 -11.04 -15.75 0.00
C ARG A 82 -11.72 -15.50 1.34
N LYS A 83 -11.42 -16.35 2.35
CA LYS A 83 -12.08 -16.27 3.67
C LYS A 83 -11.68 -15.01 4.42
N LEU A 84 -10.38 -14.70 4.41
CA LEU A 84 -9.86 -13.54 5.12
C LEU A 84 -10.27 -12.24 4.43
N TRP A 85 -10.33 -12.24 3.11
CA TRP A 85 -10.76 -11.08 2.33
C TRP A 85 -12.24 -10.76 2.54
N ALA A 86 -13.11 -11.78 2.46
CA ALA A 86 -14.53 -11.63 2.74
C ALA A 86 -14.79 -11.19 4.20
N LEU A 87 -14.08 -11.78 5.18
CA LEU A 87 -14.17 -11.37 6.58
C LEU A 87 -13.74 -9.91 6.77
N SER A 88 -12.64 -9.48 6.16
CA SER A 88 -12.15 -8.10 6.25
C SER A 88 -13.15 -7.11 5.66
N ALA A 89 -13.76 -7.46 4.51
CA ALA A 89 -14.79 -6.63 3.89
C ALA A 89 -16.06 -6.55 4.77
N ALA A 90 -16.49 -7.65 5.39
CA ALA A 90 -17.62 -7.64 6.32
C ALA A 90 -17.33 -6.77 7.55
N ILE A 91 -16.13 -6.89 8.15
CA ILE A 91 -15.70 -6.06 9.28
C ILE A 91 -15.68 -4.58 8.89
N PHE A 92 -15.20 -4.24 7.68
CA PHE A 92 -15.23 -2.87 7.16
C PHE A 92 -16.65 -2.32 7.05
N VAL A 93 -17.59 -3.09 6.49
CA VAL A 93 -19.00 -2.70 6.36
C VAL A 93 -19.64 -2.46 7.72
N VAL A 94 -19.37 -3.35 8.70
CA VAL A 94 -19.83 -3.16 10.09
C VAL A 94 -19.23 -1.89 10.70
N GLY A 95 -17.93 -1.66 10.53
CA GLY A 95 -17.25 -0.46 11.02
C GLY A 95 -17.82 0.83 10.45
N THR A 96 -17.98 0.91 9.12
CA THR A 96 -18.51 2.12 8.47
C THR A 96 -20.02 2.29 8.68
N GLY A 97 -20.80 1.23 8.48
CA GLY A 97 -22.24 1.25 8.67
C GLY A 97 -22.65 1.53 10.11
N GLY A 98 -21.95 0.95 11.09
CA GLY A 98 -22.18 1.20 12.51
C GLY A 98 -21.96 2.66 12.91
N MET A 99 -21.02 3.38 12.29
CA MET A 99 -20.80 4.80 12.57
C MET A 99 -22.03 5.67 12.28
N THR A 100 -22.92 5.26 11.38
CA THR A 100 -24.20 5.96 11.15
C THR A 100 -25.12 5.94 12.37
N LEU A 101 -24.94 4.97 13.28
CA LEU A 101 -25.77 4.79 14.48
C LEU A 101 -25.19 5.52 15.71
N CYS A 102 -23.93 6.02 15.64
CA CYS A 102 -23.32 6.73 16.75
C CYS A 102 -24.05 8.04 17.06
N ARG A 103 -24.38 8.25 18.32
CA ARG A 103 -25.02 9.47 18.83
C ARG A 103 -24.19 10.16 19.92
N SER A 104 -23.14 9.50 20.38
CA SER A 104 -22.25 9.98 21.44
C SER A 104 -20.83 9.47 21.20
N LEU A 105 -19.87 10.04 21.91
CA LEU A 105 -18.45 9.64 21.89
C LEU A 105 -18.17 8.54 22.92
N GLY A 106 -19.03 7.52 22.97
CA GLY A 106 -18.85 6.36 23.82
C GLY A 106 -17.77 5.39 23.30
N TRP A 107 -17.68 4.21 23.94
CA TRP A 107 -16.75 3.15 23.51
C TRP A 107 -17.09 2.60 22.13
N GLU A 108 -18.33 2.77 21.66
CA GLU A 108 -18.86 2.26 20.40
C GLU A 108 -18.08 2.84 19.21
N ILE A 109 -17.79 4.15 19.23
CA ILE A 109 -17.07 4.80 18.13
C ILE A 109 -15.63 4.31 18.03
N PHE A 110 -14.99 3.96 19.17
CA PHE A 110 -13.67 3.33 19.18
C PHE A 110 -13.74 1.93 18.56
N ALA A 111 -14.69 1.10 18.99
CA ALA A 111 -14.86 -0.26 18.46
C ALA A 111 -15.13 -0.25 16.95
N LEU A 112 -16.00 0.65 16.48
CA LEU A 112 -16.31 0.80 15.07
C LEU A 112 -15.11 1.32 14.26
N ARG A 113 -14.30 2.22 14.83
CA ARG A 113 -13.07 2.70 14.20
C ARG A 113 -12.01 1.61 14.11
N MET A 114 -11.90 0.75 15.13
CA MET A 114 -11.05 -0.45 15.10
C MET A 114 -11.50 -1.42 14.00
N CYS A 115 -12.81 -1.67 13.88
CA CYS A 115 -13.37 -2.49 12.80
C CYS A 115 -13.06 -1.90 11.42
N PHE A 116 -13.28 -0.60 11.24
CA PHE A 116 -12.95 0.12 10.01
C PHE A 116 -11.48 -0.05 9.63
N ALA A 117 -10.56 0.27 10.56
CA ALA A 117 -9.11 0.23 10.28
C ALA A 117 -8.62 -1.21 10.00
N THR A 118 -9.08 -2.18 10.78
CA THR A 118 -8.73 -3.60 10.57
C THR A 118 -9.31 -4.13 9.25
N GLY A 119 -10.56 -3.77 8.94
CA GLY A 119 -11.21 -4.13 7.68
C GLY A 119 -10.43 -3.62 6.47
N ILE A 120 -10.10 -2.33 6.44
CA ILE A 120 -9.33 -1.71 5.35
C ILE A 120 -7.95 -2.36 5.18
N ALA A 121 -7.24 -2.58 6.29
CA ALA A 121 -5.91 -3.20 6.25
C ALA A 121 -5.98 -4.62 5.66
N GLY A 122 -7.00 -5.38 6.03
CA GLY A 122 -7.23 -6.72 5.51
C GLY A 122 -7.65 -6.74 4.04
N MET A 123 -8.60 -5.89 3.65
CA MET A 123 -9.06 -5.77 2.26
C MET A 123 -7.91 -5.43 1.31
N PHE A 124 -7.10 -4.44 1.68
CA PHE A 124 -5.96 -4.01 0.87
C PHE A 124 -4.92 -5.12 0.75
N THR A 125 -4.54 -5.75 1.85
CA THR A 125 -3.55 -6.84 1.86
C THR A 125 -4.02 -8.03 1.03
N CYS A 126 -5.27 -8.49 1.24
CA CYS A 126 -5.81 -9.63 0.51
C CYS A 126 -5.91 -9.35 -1.00
N SER A 127 -6.26 -8.13 -1.41
CA SER A 127 -6.29 -7.72 -2.81
C SER A 127 -4.92 -7.86 -3.46
N VAL A 128 -3.88 -7.37 -2.79
CA VAL A 128 -2.49 -7.48 -3.28
C VAL A 128 -2.02 -8.93 -3.34
N VAL A 129 -2.28 -9.73 -2.30
CA VAL A 129 -1.90 -11.15 -2.26
C VAL A 129 -2.60 -11.94 -3.36
N HIS A 130 -3.93 -11.72 -3.53
CA HIS A 130 -4.71 -12.42 -4.55
C HIS A 130 -4.15 -12.18 -5.95
N ILE A 131 -3.89 -10.93 -6.32
CA ILE A 131 -3.39 -10.62 -7.65
C ILE A 131 -1.96 -11.15 -7.86
N GLN A 132 -1.11 -11.12 -6.83
CA GLN A 132 0.24 -11.70 -6.88
C GLN A 132 0.25 -13.21 -7.12
N GLN A 133 -0.75 -13.93 -6.60
CA GLN A 133 -0.88 -15.38 -6.77
C GLN A 133 -1.31 -15.79 -8.17
N LYS A 134 -1.96 -14.86 -8.92
CA LYS A 134 -2.48 -15.11 -10.26
C LYS A 134 -1.52 -14.74 -11.39
N VAL A 135 -0.32 -14.24 -11.09
CA VAL A 135 0.61 -13.66 -12.07
C VAL A 135 2.00 -14.26 -11.95
N PRO A 136 2.71 -14.49 -13.08
CA PRO A 136 4.11 -14.92 -13.10
C PRO A 136 5.01 -13.95 -12.31
N HIS A 137 6.11 -14.46 -11.74
CA HIS A 137 7.00 -13.69 -10.88
C HIS A 137 7.54 -12.40 -11.52
N HIS A 138 7.99 -12.51 -12.77
CA HIS A 138 8.60 -11.41 -13.50
C HIS A 138 7.63 -10.26 -13.83
N ARG A 139 6.31 -10.52 -13.82
CA ARG A 139 5.29 -9.51 -14.11
C ARG A 139 4.56 -8.96 -12.88
N ARG A 140 4.91 -9.39 -11.66
CA ARG A 140 4.24 -8.95 -10.42
C ARG A 140 4.33 -7.45 -10.18
N THR A 141 5.50 -6.86 -10.40
CA THR A 141 5.69 -5.41 -10.26
C THR A 141 4.76 -4.63 -11.20
N GLU A 142 4.61 -5.11 -12.45
CA GLU A 142 3.67 -4.52 -13.42
C GLU A 142 2.23 -4.55 -12.90
N VAL A 143 1.80 -5.71 -12.42
CA VAL A 143 0.39 -5.91 -12.02
C VAL A 143 0.06 -5.23 -10.71
N ILE A 144 0.96 -5.26 -9.72
CA ILE A 144 0.81 -4.52 -8.46
C ILE A 144 0.74 -3.02 -8.75
N GLY A 145 1.58 -2.52 -9.64
CA GLY A 145 1.58 -1.12 -10.06
C GLY A 145 0.28 -0.74 -10.77
N SER A 146 -0.16 -1.55 -11.73
CA SER A 146 -1.39 -1.33 -12.47
C SER A 146 -2.63 -1.39 -11.56
N LEU A 147 -2.71 -2.38 -10.67
CA LEU A 147 -3.78 -2.46 -9.67
C LEU A 147 -3.74 -1.25 -8.73
N GLY A 148 -2.56 -0.87 -8.26
CA GLY A 148 -2.41 0.27 -7.35
C GLY A 148 -2.78 1.62 -7.99
N SER A 149 -2.83 1.73 -9.32
CA SER A 149 -3.31 2.96 -9.99
C SER A 149 -4.79 3.23 -9.71
N SER A 150 -5.59 2.19 -9.47
CA SER A 150 -6.98 2.30 -9.07
C SER A 150 -7.17 3.06 -7.75
N GLY A 151 -6.16 3.00 -6.86
CA GLY A 151 -6.17 3.75 -5.61
C GLY A 151 -6.18 5.26 -5.82
N PHE A 152 -5.50 5.77 -6.85
CA PHE A 152 -5.50 7.20 -7.16
C PHE A 152 -6.86 7.65 -7.73
N VAL A 153 -7.47 6.81 -8.58
CA VAL A 153 -8.82 7.06 -9.07
C VAL A 153 -9.81 7.10 -7.90
N GLY A 154 -9.73 6.12 -7.01
CA GLY A 154 -10.59 6.07 -5.82
C GLY A 154 -10.39 7.26 -4.87
N MET A 155 -9.15 7.71 -4.69
CA MET A 155 -8.84 8.88 -3.86
C MET A 155 -9.48 10.16 -4.41
N ILE A 156 -9.36 10.41 -5.72
CA ILE A 156 -9.98 11.56 -6.37
C ILE A 156 -11.51 11.49 -6.23
N LEU A 157 -12.11 10.35 -6.58
CA LEU A 157 -13.56 10.17 -6.49
C LEU A 157 -14.08 10.37 -5.07
N GLY A 158 -13.43 9.75 -4.08
CA GLY A 158 -13.90 9.80 -2.68
C GLY A 158 -13.82 11.19 -2.09
N THR A 159 -12.75 11.94 -2.33
CA THR A 159 -12.62 13.32 -1.83
C THR A 159 -13.62 14.26 -2.47
N GLN A 160 -13.84 14.15 -3.80
CA GLN A 160 -14.85 14.97 -4.49
C GLN A 160 -16.27 14.63 -4.01
N VAL A 161 -16.59 13.36 -3.85
CA VAL A 161 -17.90 12.93 -3.35
C VAL A 161 -18.12 13.42 -1.92
N SER A 162 -17.12 13.34 -1.03
CA SER A 162 -17.24 13.84 0.36
C SER A 162 -17.48 15.35 0.40
N ASP A 163 -16.76 16.12 -0.43
CA ASP A 163 -16.94 17.58 -0.50
C ASP A 163 -18.31 17.96 -1.05
N LEU A 164 -18.81 17.22 -2.05
CA LEU A 164 -20.14 17.43 -2.63
C LEU A 164 -21.24 17.17 -1.57
N MET A 165 -21.09 16.09 -0.78
CA MET A 165 -22.03 15.79 0.30
C MET A 165 -22.06 16.88 1.36
N MET A 166 -20.90 17.42 1.74
CA MET A 166 -20.83 18.49 2.74
C MET A 166 -21.44 19.81 2.24
N ARG A 167 -21.42 20.05 0.91
CA ARG A 167 -22.00 21.25 0.31
C ARG A 167 -23.50 21.16 0.09
N TRP A 168 -24.01 19.99 -0.32
CA TRP A 168 -25.39 19.85 -0.79
C TRP A 168 -26.35 19.29 0.24
N LEU A 169 -25.86 18.56 1.24
CA LEU A 169 -26.71 18.02 2.28
C LEU A 169 -26.86 18.99 3.44
N PRO A 170 -28.05 19.05 4.09
CA PRO A 170 -28.28 19.84 5.28
C PRO A 170 -27.28 19.46 6.40
N ALA A 171 -26.73 20.46 7.06
CA ALA A 171 -25.80 20.24 8.18
C ALA A 171 -26.45 19.38 9.28
N GLY A 172 -25.67 18.42 9.80
CA GLY A 172 -26.12 17.54 10.87
C GLY A 172 -26.22 16.07 10.45
N ASN A 173 -27.17 15.33 11.02
CA ASN A 173 -27.28 13.89 10.86
C ASN A 173 -27.29 13.40 9.41
N ALA A 174 -27.95 14.15 8.48
CA ALA A 174 -28.05 13.76 7.08
C ALA A 174 -26.67 13.66 6.40
N GLN A 175 -25.76 14.60 6.69
CA GLN A 175 -24.38 14.57 6.19
C GLN A 175 -23.63 13.33 6.69
N PHE A 176 -23.73 13.03 7.99
CA PHE A 176 -23.00 11.90 8.57
C PHE A 176 -23.60 10.55 8.20
N TYR A 177 -24.92 10.46 8.00
CA TYR A 177 -25.53 9.26 7.40
C TYR A 177 -24.99 8.99 5.99
N ALA A 178 -24.85 10.04 5.17
CA ALA A 178 -24.28 9.89 3.83
C ALA A 178 -22.77 9.56 3.88
N LEU A 179 -21.98 10.27 4.73
CA LEU A 179 -20.54 10.11 4.86
C LEU A 179 -20.10 8.72 5.34
N PHE A 180 -20.96 8.00 6.04
CA PHE A 180 -20.64 6.64 6.51
C PHE A 180 -21.52 5.56 5.87
N GLY A 181 -22.73 5.89 5.45
CA GLY A 181 -23.63 4.99 4.74
C GLY A 181 -23.15 4.67 3.32
N ILE A 182 -22.65 5.68 2.58
CA ILE A 182 -22.09 5.44 1.24
C ILE A 182 -20.84 4.57 1.29
N PRO A 183 -19.83 4.81 2.14
CA PRO A 183 -18.73 3.87 2.32
C PRO A 183 -19.17 2.46 2.72
N ALA A 184 -20.20 2.32 3.56
CA ALA A 184 -20.73 1.00 3.90
C ALA A 184 -21.33 0.29 2.66
N PHE A 185 -22.09 1.01 1.84
CA PHE A 185 -22.64 0.50 0.58
C PHE A 185 -21.54 0.12 -0.42
N LEU A 186 -20.51 0.97 -0.58
CA LEU A 186 -19.35 0.68 -1.43
C LEU A 186 -18.56 -0.54 -0.91
N GLY A 187 -18.41 -0.65 0.42
CA GLY A 187 -17.81 -1.81 1.07
C GLY A 187 -18.60 -3.10 0.87
N PHE A 188 -19.94 -3.02 0.90
CA PHE A 188 -20.80 -4.14 0.59
C PHE A 188 -20.72 -4.55 -0.89
N SER A 189 -20.70 -3.58 -1.81
CA SER A 189 -20.48 -3.84 -3.24
C SER A 189 -19.11 -4.49 -3.49
N TYR A 190 -18.08 -4.01 -2.79
CA TYR A 190 -16.76 -4.62 -2.79
C TYR A 190 -16.81 -6.08 -2.29
N PHE A 191 -17.51 -6.35 -1.18
CA PHE A 191 -17.66 -7.70 -0.65
C PHE A 191 -18.27 -8.67 -1.67
N LEU A 192 -19.30 -8.23 -2.41
CA LEU A 192 -19.90 -9.04 -3.49
C LEU A 192 -18.90 -9.32 -4.62
N ILE A 193 -18.11 -8.33 -5.02
CA ILE A 193 -17.05 -8.53 -6.01
C ILE A 193 -16.03 -9.54 -5.50
N VAL A 194 -15.61 -9.46 -4.24
CA VAL A 194 -14.65 -10.42 -3.64
C VAL A 194 -15.20 -11.85 -3.71
N LEU A 195 -16.47 -12.07 -3.35
CA LEU A 195 -17.09 -13.39 -3.46
C LEU A 195 -17.09 -13.92 -4.90
N TYR A 196 -17.33 -13.03 -5.87
CA TYR A 196 -17.34 -13.37 -7.29
C TYR A 196 -15.94 -13.73 -7.81
N VAL A 197 -14.93 -12.86 -7.56
CA VAL A 197 -13.55 -13.04 -8.07
C VAL A 197 -12.85 -14.25 -7.45
N THR A 198 -13.22 -14.63 -6.25
CA THR A 198 -12.57 -15.71 -5.51
C THR A 198 -13.37 -17.03 -5.50
N HIS A 199 -14.49 -17.12 -6.24
CA HIS A 199 -15.38 -18.27 -6.14
C HIS A 199 -14.73 -19.60 -6.55
N ASN A 200 -13.84 -19.57 -7.54
CA ASN A 200 -13.09 -20.73 -8.04
C ASN A 200 -11.69 -20.89 -7.42
N ASP A 201 -11.35 -20.09 -6.41
CA ASP A 201 -10.01 -20.19 -5.83
C ASP A 201 -9.88 -21.46 -4.99
N VAL A 202 -8.92 -22.30 -5.37
CA VAL A 202 -8.52 -23.47 -4.61
C VAL A 202 -7.34 -23.11 -3.72
N HIS A 203 -7.54 -23.19 -2.41
CA HIS A 203 -6.49 -22.92 -1.44
C HIS A 203 -5.79 -24.23 -1.04
N ARG A 204 -4.47 -24.29 -1.27
CA ARG A 204 -3.63 -25.36 -0.76
C ARG A 204 -3.03 -24.92 0.57
N ARG A 205 -3.57 -25.48 1.65
CA ARG A 205 -3.08 -25.19 3.00
C ARG A 205 -1.65 -25.73 3.17
N PRO A 206 -0.70 -24.93 3.65
CA PRO A 206 0.63 -25.43 3.98
C PRO A 206 0.54 -26.41 5.16
N GLN A 207 1.42 -27.43 5.17
CA GLN A 207 1.45 -28.43 6.24
C GLN A 207 1.76 -27.80 7.60
N VAL A 208 2.62 -26.79 7.60
CA VAL A 208 3.02 -26.01 8.78
C VAL A 208 2.81 -24.54 8.50
N THR A 209 2.26 -23.81 9.45
CA THR A 209 2.10 -22.34 9.39
C THR A 209 2.96 -21.73 10.50
N PRO A 210 4.26 -21.45 10.25
CA PRO A 210 5.15 -20.86 11.24
C PRO A 210 4.67 -19.47 11.66
N ALA A 211 5.10 -19.02 12.83
CA ALA A 211 4.77 -17.67 13.29
C ALA A 211 5.42 -16.61 12.38
N ALA A 212 4.74 -15.45 12.20
CA ALA A 212 5.20 -14.41 11.28
C ALA A 212 6.64 -13.95 11.57
N HIS A 213 7.02 -13.83 12.86
CA HIS A 213 8.39 -13.47 13.24
C HIS A 213 9.41 -14.52 12.82
N GLN A 214 9.08 -15.83 12.91
CA GLN A 214 9.99 -16.90 12.47
C GLN A 214 10.21 -16.83 10.95
N LEU A 215 9.14 -16.57 10.19
CA LEU A 215 9.23 -16.39 8.74
C LEU A 215 10.03 -15.14 8.39
N LEU A 216 9.83 -14.03 9.11
CA LEU A 216 10.59 -12.80 8.93
C LEU A 216 12.10 -13.03 9.11
N PHE A 217 12.52 -13.68 10.22
CA PHE A 217 13.94 -13.93 10.46
C PHE A 217 14.54 -14.96 9.47
N ARG A 218 13.75 -15.98 9.10
CA ARG A 218 14.21 -17.02 8.17
C ARG A 218 14.34 -16.54 6.73
N TYR A 219 13.41 -15.68 6.29
CA TYR A 219 13.29 -15.19 4.91
C TYR A 219 13.45 -13.68 4.84
N TRP A 220 14.34 -13.11 5.64
CA TRP A 220 14.56 -11.67 5.73
C TRP A 220 14.75 -11.05 4.34
N PRO A 221 13.88 -10.11 3.91
CA PRO A 221 13.95 -9.53 2.57
C PRO A 221 15.10 -8.54 2.36
N GLY A 222 15.93 -8.32 3.38
CA GLY A 222 17.05 -7.40 3.29
C GLY A 222 16.67 -5.94 3.37
N GLN A 223 17.43 -5.11 2.67
CA GLN A 223 17.33 -3.65 2.76
C GLN A 223 16.03 -3.06 2.23
N VAL A 224 15.26 -3.81 1.44
CA VAL A 224 13.95 -3.37 0.96
C VAL A 224 12.99 -3.06 2.10
N MET A 225 13.18 -3.67 3.27
CA MET A 225 12.39 -3.38 4.46
C MET A 225 12.66 -1.98 5.01
N VAL A 226 13.91 -1.51 4.95
CA VAL A 226 14.25 -0.12 5.28
C VAL A 226 13.57 0.84 4.32
N VAL A 227 13.53 0.50 3.03
CA VAL A 227 12.80 1.30 2.02
C VAL A 227 11.29 1.33 2.35
N ALA A 228 10.70 0.22 2.78
CA ALA A 228 9.29 0.20 3.21
C ALA A 228 9.04 1.16 4.38
N ILE A 229 9.94 1.21 5.37
CA ILE A 229 9.89 2.19 6.48
C ILE A 229 9.96 3.62 5.93
N MET A 230 10.86 3.90 4.98
CA MET A 230 11.00 5.23 4.37
C MET A 230 9.74 5.64 3.58
N MET A 231 9.06 4.70 2.97
CA MET A 231 7.75 4.98 2.35
C MET A 231 6.72 5.44 3.41
N GLY A 232 6.72 4.81 4.58
CA GLY A 232 5.88 5.21 5.73
C GLY A 232 6.22 6.60 6.23
N LEU A 233 7.50 6.93 6.36
CA LEU A 233 7.97 8.29 6.66
C LEU A 233 7.44 9.30 5.65
N SER A 234 7.61 9.06 4.36
CA SER A 234 7.15 9.99 3.32
C SER A 234 5.64 10.18 3.34
N PHE A 235 4.90 9.09 3.49
CA PHE A 235 3.44 9.16 3.59
C PHE A 235 2.99 9.98 4.81
N THR A 236 3.68 9.86 5.95
CA THR A 236 3.41 10.66 7.16
C THR A 236 3.65 12.15 6.89
N VAL A 237 4.74 12.51 6.22
CA VAL A 237 5.03 13.91 5.87
C VAL A 237 3.90 14.52 5.06
N ILE A 238 3.44 13.84 4.00
CA ILE A 238 2.43 14.40 3.09
C ILE A 238 0.99 14.29 3.62
N SER A 239 0.66 13.27 4.42
CA SER A 239 -0.71 13.06 4.90
C SER A 239 -1.02 13.77 6.21
N VAL A 240 -0.03 13.95 7.08
CA VAL A 240 -0.21 14.54 8.41
C VAL A 240 0.35 15.96 8.45
N PHE A 241 1.64 16.12 8.19
CA PHE A 241 2.33 17.38 8.46
C PHE A 241 2.16 18.42 7.37
N LEU A 242 2.07 18.01 6.09
CA LEU A 242 1.83 18.95 5.00
C LEU A 242 0.47 19.64 5.12
N THR A 243 -0.56 18.93 5.58
CA THR A 243 -1.89 19.52 5.83
C THR A 243 -1.81 20.65 6.87
N ARG A 244 -1.07 20.42 7.95
CA ARG A 244 -0.85 21.43 9.00
C ARG A 244 -0.02 22.61 8.49
N PHE A 245 1.05 22.34 7.72
CA PHE A 245 1.87 23.39 7.11
C PHE A 245 1.07 24.30 6.20
N VAL A 246 0.25 23.72 5.30
CA VAL A 246 -0.62 24.46 4.37
C VAL A 246 -1.63 25.32 5.13
N SER A 247 -2.25 24.77 6.17
CA SER A 247 -3.21 25.47 7.03
C SER A 247 -2.55 26.62 7.78
N GLN A 248 -1.40 26.41 8.40
CA GLN A 248 -0.67 27.43 9.16
C GLN A 248 -0.19 28.59 8.27
N ARG A 249 0.15 28.30 7.01
CA ARG A 249 0.56 29.29 6.02
C ARG A 249 -0.59 30.00 5.33
N GLY A 250 -1.84 29.59 5.55
CA GLY A 250 -3.00 30.16 4.87
C GLY A 250 -2.99 29.93 3.35
N LEU A 251 -2.37 28.83 2.88
CA LEU A 251 -2.20 28.54 1.46
C LEU A 251 -3.45 27.90 0.81
N GLY A 252 -4.64 28.07 1.40
CA GLY A 252 -5.85 27.43 0.89
C GLY A 252 -5.98 25.97 1.37
N GLY A 253 -6.28 25.05 0.45
CA GLY A 253 -6.50 23.62 0.77
C GLY A 253 -5.36 22.72 0.34
N ILE A 254 -5.27 21.56 0.99
CA ILE A 254 -4.34 20.50 0.60
C ILE A 254 -4.78 19.78 -0.69
N GLY A 255 -6.03 20.02 -1.14
CA GLY A 255 -6.63 19.35 -2.30
C GLY A 255 -5.81 19.49 -3.57
N THR A 256 -5.22 20.65 -3.82
CA THR A 256 -4.35 20.93 -4.98
C THR A 256 -3.12 20.00 -4.99
N PHE A 257 -2.51 19.76 -3.80
CA PHE A 257 -1.41 18.80 -3.69
C PHE A 257 -1.86 17.37 -4.00
N PHE A 258 -2.93 16.89 -3.35
CA PHE A 258 -3.38 15.51 -3.55
C PHE A 258 -3.90 15.26 -4.97
N LEU A 259 -4.49 16.25 -5.61
CA LEU A 259 -4.91 16.15 -7.01
C LEU A 259 -3.68 15.99 -7.92
N GLY A 260 -2.68 16.87 -7.81
CA GLY A 260 -1.44 16.77 -8.57
C GLY A 260 -0.68 15.47 -8.31
N TYR A 261 -0.61 15.06 -7.04
CA TYR A 261 -0.01 13.79 -6.61
C TYR A 261 -0.71 12.58 -7.24
N ALA A 262 -2.03 12.51 -7.16
CA ALA A 262 -2.80 11.37 -7.67
C ALA A 262 -2.74 11.28 -9.20
N ILE A 263 -2.86 12.41 -9.90
CA ILE A 263 -2.77 12.48 -11.36
C ILE A 263 -1.36 12.05 -11.80
N SER A 264 -0.32 12.62 -11.21
CA SER A 264 1.07 12.26 -11.50
C SER A 264 1.31 10.77 -11.28
N ALA A 265 0.96 10.28 -10.09
CA ALA A 265 1.18 8.88 -9.74
C ALA A 265 0.40 7.91 -10.64
N PHE A 266 -0.81 8.27 -11.07
CA PHE A 266 -1.61 7.48 -12.00
C PHE A 266 -0.92 7.34 -13.36
N PHE A 267 -0.58 8.45 -14.00
CA PHE A 267 0.03 8.43 -15.34
C PHE A 267 1.42 7.81 -15.32
N ILE A 268 2.22 8.10 -14.30
CA ILE A 268 3.56 7.52 -14.15
C ILE A 268 3.46 6.01 -13.95
N ARG A 269 2.52 5.48 -13.18
CA ARG A 269 2.31 4.02 -13.06
C ARG A 269 1.97 3.35 -14.37
N ILE A 270 1.10 3.96 -15.18
CA ILE A 270 0.77 3.43 -16.51
C ILE A 270 2.01 3.41 -17.39
N TYR A 271 2.76 4.51 -17.41
CA TYR A 271 3.96 4.64 -18.24
C TYR A 271 5.07 3.66 -17.79
N THR A 272 5.30 3.57 -16.48
CA THR A 272 6.40 2.78 -15.91
C THR A 272 6.02 1.33 -15.59
N ARG A 273 4.83 0.86 -15.97
CA ARG A 273 4.31 -0.47 -15.63
C ARG A 273 5.26 -1.63 -15.89
N ARG A 274 6.04 -1.55 -16.96
CA ARG A 274 7.04 -2.57 -17.34
C ARG A 274 8.44 -2.32 -16.82
N TRP A 275 8.67 -1.21 -16.12
CA TRP A 275 10.01 -0.87 -15.63
C TRP A 275 10.57 -1.89 -14.62
N GLY A 276 9.73 -2.64 -13.94
CA GLY A 276 10.17 -3.75 -13.10
C GLY A 276 11.02 -4.79 -13.82
N THR A 277 10.75 -5.00 -15.12
CA THR A 277 11.49 -5.94 -16.01
C THR A 277 12.53 -5.23 -16.86
N THR A 278 12.26 -4.02 -17.38
CA THR A 278 13.12 -3.33 -18.35
C THR A 278 14.20 -2.47 -17.69
N VAL A 279 13.87 -1.77 -16.61
CA VAL A 279 14.78 -0.86 -15.90
C VAL A 279 15.34 -1.53 -14.64
N GLY A 280 14.57 -2.40 -14.04
CA GLY A 280 14.90 -3.10 -12.80
C GLY A 280 14.34 -2.42 -11.54
N ARG A 281 13.94 -3.26 -10.59
CA ARG A 281 13.28 -2.81 -9.34
C ARG A 281 14.19 -1.94 -8.46
N THR A 282 15.49 -2.22 -8.41
CA THR A 282 16.47 -1.43 -7.67
C THR A 282 16.52 0.01 -8.12
N LYS A 283 16.60 0.25 -9.44
CA LYS A 283 16.58 1.60 -10.01
C LYS A 283 15.26 2.31 -9.76
N MET A 284 14.13 1.59 -9.86
CA MET A 284 12.81 2.14 -9.52
C MET A 284 12.77 2.62 -8.06
N ILE A 285 13.31 1.85 -7.12
CA ILE A 285 13.38 2.21 -5.71
C ILE A 285 14.22 3.46 -5.51
N THR A 286 15.43 3.51 -6.08
CA THR A 286 16.30 4.69 -5.95
C THR A 286 15.65 5.95 -6.52
N MET A 287 15.10 5.86 -7.74
CA MET A 287 14.41 6.99 -8.38
C MET A 287 13.19 7.44 -7.58
N GLY A 288 12.45 6.48 -7.01
CA GLY A 288 11.27 6.76 -6.19
C GLY A 288 11.60 7.47 -4.89
N LEU A 289 12.65 7.03 -4.17
CA LEU A 289 13.16 7.70 -2.96
C LEU A 289 13.64 9.13 -3.28
N MET A 290 14.38 9.31 -4.38
CA MET A 290 14.83 10.63 -4.82
C MET A 290 13.68 11.55 -5.21
N GLY A 291 12.62 11.02 -5.83
CA GLY A 291 11.40 11.79 -6.13
C GLY A 291 10.77 12.38 -4.88
N HIS A 292 10.62 11.58 -3.83
CA HIS A 292 10.14 12.07 -2.54
C HIS A 292 11.12 13.05 -1.88
N ALA A 293 12.42 12.74 -1.88
CA ALA A 293 13.43 13.60 -1.28
C ALA A 293 13.43 15.01 -1.91
N ILE A 294 13.41 15.09 -3.24
CA ILE A 294 13.36 16.37 -3.96
C ILE A 294 12.02 17.07 -3.69
N GLY A 295 10.90 16.32 -3.72
CA GLY A 295 9.58 16.87 -3.39
C GLY A 295 9.54 17.52 -2.02
N HIS A 296 10.07 16.84 -0.99
CA HIS A 296 10.14 17.37 0.37
C HIS A 296 11.08 18.59 0.49
N THR A 297 12.17 18.61 -0.27
CA THR A 297 13.11 19.75 -0.28
C THR A 297 12.47 21.03 -0.83
N ILE A 298 11.51 20.92 -1.76
CA ILE A 298 10.84 22.05 -2.38
C ILE A 298 9.70 22.60 -1.47
N LEU A 299 9.07 21.79 -0.61
CA LEU A 299 7.92 22.19 0.21
C LEU A 299 8.15 23.46 1.03
N PRO A 300 9.31 23.71 1.67
CA PRO A 300 9.57 24.96 2.42
C PRO A 300 9.46 26.24 1.58
N SER A 301 9.72 26.18 0.28
CA SER A 301 9.71 27.35 -0.62
C SER A 301 8.33 27.74 -1.13
N ILE A 302 7.28 26.98 -0.78
CA ILE A 302 5.90 27.21 -1.24
C ILE A 302 5.31 28.45 -0.55
N THR A 303 4.86 29.40 -1.35
CA THR A 303 4.22 30.64 -0.89
C THR A 303 2.81 30.82 -1.44
N GLN A 304 2.41 30.05 -2.43
CA GLN A 304 1.08 30.07 -3.05
C GLN A 304 0.56 28.66 -3.30
N GLU A 305 -0.74 28.48 -3.27
CA GLU A 305 -1.39 27.16 -3.39
C GLU A 305 -1.00 26.39 -4.66
N TRP A 306 -0.97 27.06 -5.83
CA TRP A 306 -0.61 26.40 -7.09
C TRP A 306 0.82 25.84 -7.12
N MET A 307 1.74 26.42 -6.34
CA MET A 307 3.12 25.93 -6.24
C MET A 307 3.20 24.52 -5.62
N LEU A 308 2.16 24.08 -4.90
CA LEU A 308 2.05 22.72 -4.37
C LEU A 308 2.06 21.63 -5.46
N ILE A 309 1.73 21.99 -6.71
CA ILE A 309 1.72 21.05 -7.84
C ILE A 309 3.12 20.49 -8.12
N GLY A 310 4.17 21.29 -8.00
CA GLY A 310 5.55 20.85 -8.23
C GLY A 310 5.97 19.67 -7.33
N PRO A 311 6.02 19.87 -6.00
CA PRO A 311 6.33 18.78 -5.08
C PRO A 311 5.29 17.64 -5.13
N ALA A 312 4.01 17.91 -5.45
CA ALA A 312 3.00 16.89 -5.64
C ALA A 312 3.35 15.92 -6.78
N ILE A 313 3.79 16.44 -7.93
CA ILE A 313 4.24 15.64 -9.08
C ILE A 313 5.43 14.76 -8.68
N LEU A 314 6.41 15.30 -7.97
CA LEU A 314 7.60 14.57 -7.55
C LEU A 314 7.31 13.49 -6.52
N CYS A 315 6.47 13.78 -5.53
CA CYS A 315 6.03 12.78 -4.55
C CYS A 315 5.15 11.71 -5.20
N GLY A 316 4.27 12.09 -6.14
CA GLY A 316 3.46 11.16 -6.92
C GLY A 316 4.30 10.21 -7.77
N PHE A 317 5.33 10.75 -8.45
CA PHE A 317 6.34 9.97 -9.15
C PHE A 317 7.05 8.98 -8.21
N GLY A 318 7.49 9.47 -7.06
CA GLY A 318 8.15 8.63 -6.05
C GLY A 318 7.27 7.47 -5.61
N HIS A 319 6.03 7.74 -5.24
CA HIS A 319 5.08 6.71 -4.80
C HIS A 319 4.73 5.71 -5.92
N ALA A 320 4.57 6.19 -7.15
CA ALA A 320 4.27 5.34 -8.29
C ALA A 320 5.32 4.25 -8.53
N LEU A 321 6.59 4.58 -8.32
CA LEU A 321 7.72 3.66 -8.49
C LEU A 321 7.98 2.78 -7.26
N LEU A 322 7.94 3.39 -6.05
CA LEU A 322 8.31 2.71 -4.81
C LEU A 322 7.36 1.57 -4.47
N PHE A 323 6.06 1.84 -4.43
CA PHE A 323 5.08 0.88 -3.92
C PHE A 323 5.14 -0.48 -4.64
N PRO A 324 5.02 -0.57 -5.99
CA PRO A 324 5.07 -1.85 -6.68
C PRO A 324 6.44 -2.54 -6.59
N ALA A 325 7.53 -1.78 -6.62
CA ALA A 325 8.87 -2.33 -6.53
C ALA A 325 9.16 -2.92 -5.14
N VAL A 326 8.83 -2.20 -4.08
CA VAL A 326 9.05 -2.62 -2.69
C VAL A 326 8.18 -3.83 -2.33
N VAL A 327 6.89 -3.79 -2.64
CA VAL A 327 5.98 -4.90 -2.33
C VAL A 327 6.38 -6.15 -3.13
N SER A 328 6.68 -6.02 -4.42
CA SER A 328 7.11 -7.15 -5.26
C SER A 328 8.43 -7.76 -4.77
N LEU A 329 9.44 -6.93 -4.51
CA LEU A 329 10.77 -7.38 -4.09
C LEU A 329 10.74 -7.96 -2.66
N GLY A 330 10.05 -7.27 -1.75
CA GLY A 330 9.96 -7.71 -0.36
C GLY A 330 9.21 -9.03 -0.18
N THR A 331 8.22 -9.32 -1.02
CA THR A 331 7.46 -10.58 -0.96
C THR A 331 8.13 -11.74 -1.69
N GLU A 332 9.06 -11.45 -2.60
CA GLU A 332 9.76 -12.48 -3.39
C GLU A 332 10.64 -13.39 -2.54
N SER A 333 11.19 -12.88 -1.44
CA SER A 333 12.01 -13.65 -0.49
C SER A 333 11.22 -14.78 0.19
N PHE A 334 9.89 -14.69 0.24
CA PHE A 334 9.05 -15.68 0.89
C PHE A 334 8.60 -16.78 -0.08
N PRO A 335 8.63 -18.06 0.34
CA PRO A 335 8.08 -19.17 -0.45
C PRO A 335 6.61 -18.90 -0.86
N PRO A 336 6.15 -19.48 -1.99
CA PRO A 336 4.79 -19.28 -2.50
C PRO A 336 3.68 -19.51 -1.46
N GLN A 337 3.86 -20.48 -0.58
CA GLN A 337 2.90 -20.87 0.46
C GLN A 337 2.81 -19.87 1.63
N TYR A 338 3.80 -18.98 1.80
CA TYR A 338 3.88 -17.97 2.87
C TYR A 338 3.80 -16.53 2.35
N ARG A 339 3.31 -16.34 1.13
CA ARG A 339 3.20 -14.99 0.52
C ARG A 339 2.19 -14.09 1.22
N GLY A 340 1.17 -14.66 1.82
CA GLY A 340 0.24 -13.89 2.64
C GLY A 340 0.97 -13.22 3.79
N THR A 341 1.73 -14.00 4.56
CA THR A 341 2.57 -13.47 5.65
C THR A 341 3.64 -12.51 5.13
N GLY A 342 4.33 -12.84 4.02
CA GLY A 342 5.33 -11.95 3.43
C GLY A 342 4.78 -10.59 3.04
N THR A 343 3.62 -10.55 2.39
CA THR A 343 2.96 -9.29 2.01
C THR A 343 2.56 -8.46 3.24
N THR A 344 1.96 -9.10 4.26
CA THR A 344 1.59 -8.40 5.50
C THR A 344 2.79 -7.85 6.24
N ILE A 345 3.92 -8.58 6.24
CA ILE A 345 5.17 -8.11 6.85
C ILE A 345 5.66 -6.85 6.12
N VAL A 346 5.77 -6.86 4.79
CA VAL A 346 6.23 -5.69 4.02
C VAL A 346 5.34 -4.46 4.27
N LEU A 347 4.02 -4.64 4.25
CA LEU A 347 3.08 -3.56 4.54
C LEU A 347 3.12 -3.13 6.02
N GLY A 348 3.41 -4.04 6.94
CA GLY A 348 3.63 -3.73 8.36
C GLY A 348 4.87 -2.84 8.58
N PHE A 349 5.94 -3.04 7.81
CA PHE A 349 7.11 -2.15 7.85
C PHE A 349 6.80 -0.75 7.29
N PHE A 350 5.94 -0.65 6.28
CA PHE A 350 5.41 0.65 5.84
C PHE A 350 4.65 1.36 6.99
N ASP A 351 3.73 0.66 7.65
CA ASP A 351 2.98 1.23 8.78
C ASP A 351 3.90 1.58 9.97
N ALA A 352 4.91 0.73 10.24
CA ALA A 352 5.92 0.99 11.28
C ALA A 352 6.70 2.28 10.99
N GLY A 353 7.00 2.58 9.73
CA GLY A 353 7.63 3.83 9.33
C GLY A 353 6.79 5.04 9.72
N ALA A 354 5.48 4.99 9.48
CA ALA A 354 4.57 6.08 9.89
C ALA A 354 4.55 6.24 11.42
N ILE A 355 4.46 5.14 12.17
CA ILE A 355 4.42 5.16 13.64
C ILE A 355 5.72 5.68 14.25
N ILE A 356 6.87 5.25 13.72
CA ILE A 356 8.19 5.65 14.23
C ILE A 356 8.46 7.13 13.95
N PHE A 357 8.21 7.56 12.71
CA PHE A 357 8.60 8.89 12.29
C PHE A 357 7.60 9.99 12.64
N ALA A 358 6.31 9.69 12.86
CA ALA A 358 5.36 10.72 13.24
C ALA A 358 5.75 11.49 14.53
N PRO A 359 6.11 10.83 15.65
CA PRO A 359 6.52 11.56 16.85
C PRO A 359 7.87 12.26 16.68
N ILE A 360 8.82 11.68 15.93
CA ILE A 360 10.12 12.28 15.68
C ILE A 360 9.97 13.58 14.88
N LEU A 361 9.22 13.53 13.77
CA LEU A 361 8.97 14.69 12.93
C LEU A 361 8.12 15.75 13.65
N GLY A 362 7.15 15.32 14.45
CA GLY A 362 6.37 16.21 15.32
C GLY A 362 7.25 16.96 16.31
N GLY A 363 8.15 16.25 17.00
CA GLY A 363 9.12 16.87 17.90
C GLY A 363 10.07 17.85 17.20
N ILE A 364 10.46 17.57 15.95
CA ILE A 364 11.26 18.53 15.15
C ILE A 364 10.44 19.79 14.86
N ILE A 365 9.14 19.62 14.51
CA ILE A 365 8.27 20.78 14.23
C ILE A 365 8.09 21.65 15.48
N ASP A 366 7.85 21.04 16.62
CA ASP A 366 7.59 21.76 17.87
C ASP A 366 8.81 22.55 18.35
N ASN A 367 10.03 22.02 18.13
CA ASN A 367 11.27 22.70 18.58
C ASN A 367 11.91 23.62 17.53
N TRP A 368 11.78 23.30 16.23
CA TRP A 368 12.50 24.00 15.16
C TRP A 368 11.63 24.40 13.96
N GLY A 369 10.33 24.01 13.97
CA GLY A 369 9.39 24.35 12.91
C GLY A 369 9.40 23.39 11.72
N PHE A 370 8.56 23.69 10.71
CA PHE A 370 8.33 22.82 9.54
C PHE A 370 9.52 22.71 8.60
N TYR A 371 10.33 23.73 8.44
CA TYR A 371 11.42 23.73 7.47
C TYR A 371 12.49 22.68 7.79
N PRO A 372 13.03 22.65 9.03
CA PRO A 372 13.93 21.57 9.43
C PRO A 372 13.32 20.18 9.29
N MET A 373 12.03 20.02 9.58
CA MET A 373 11.34 18.73 9.42
C MET A 373 11.35 18.25 7.95
N PHE A 374 11.04 19.15 6.99
CA PHE A 374 11.07 18.78 5.57
C PHE A 374 12.51 18.46 5.10
N TYR A 375 13.49 19.24 5.52
CA TYR A 375 14.90 18.96 5.15
C TYR A 375 15.42 17.70 5.80
N THR A 376 15.04 17.39 7.04
CA THR A 376 15.39 16.13 7.72
C THR A 376 14.80 14.94 6.96
N SER A 377 13.52 14.99 6.63
CA SER A 377 12.89 13.90 5.87
C SER A 377 13.53 13.70 4.50
N ALA A 378 13.83 14.78 3.78
CA ALA A 378 14.52 14.75 2.49
C ALA A 378 15.93 14.14 2.60
N SER A 379 16.69 14.55 3.62
CA SER A 379 18.05 14.06 3.87
C SER A 379 18.06 12.56 4.18
N VAL A 380 17.17 12.12 5.06
CA VAL A 380 17.04 10.69 5.42
C VAL A 380 16.70 9.85 4.18
N MET A 381 15.77 10.33 3.34
CA MET A 381 15.41 9.63 2.10
C MET A 381 16.54 9.59 1.08
N THR A 382 17.29 10.70 0.94
CA THR A 382 18.47 10.77 0.07
C THR A 382 19.56 9.81 0.54
N CYS A 383 19.89 9.82 1.84
CA CYS A 383 20.86 8.89 2.42
C CYS A 383 20.46 7.44 2.21
N THR A 384 19.17 7.12 2.43
CA THR A 384 18.66 5.77 2.17
C THR A 384 18.78 5.38 0.70
N ALA A 385 18.47 6.27 -0.24
CA ALA A 385 18.62 6.03 -1.66
C ALA A 385 20.07 5.73 -2.05
N LEU A 386 21.02 6.50 -1.52
CA LEU A 386 22.45 6.31 -1.76
C LEU A 386 22.94 4.97 -1.19
N VAL A 387 22.64 4.70 0.08
CA VAL A 387 23.04 3.44 0.75
C VAL A 387 22.44 2.25 0.02
N TYR A 388 21.15 2.29 -0.30
CA TYR A 388 20.46 1.22 -1.02
C TYR A 388 21.09 0.94 -2.38
N THR A 389 21.43 1.98 -3.14
CA THR A 389 22.04 1.83 -4.47
C THR A 389 23.44 1.25 -4.38
N LEU A 390 24.27 1.74 -3.46
CA LEU A 390 25.68 1.32 -3.31
C LEU A 390 25.76 -0.15 -2.86
N THR A 391 24.92 -0.53 -1.90
CA THR A 391 24.95 -1.89 -1.33
C THR A 391 24.34 -2.93 -2.28
N THR A 392 23.32 -2.57 -3.04
CA THR A 392 22.70 -3.48 -4.02
C THR A 392 23.61 -3.70 -5.23
N ASN A 393 24.29 -2.66 -5.72
CA ASN A 393 25.26 -2.80 -6.81
C ASN A 393 26.46 -3.67 -6.40
N HIS A 394 26.89 -3.61 -5.15
CA HIS A 394 27.99 -4.41 -4.64
C HIS A 394 27.62 -5.91 -4.54
N SER A 395 26.38 -6.27 -4.21
CA SER A 395 25.90 -7.65 -4.20
C SER A 395 25.83 -8.26 -5.60
N ILE A 396 25.34 -7.50 -6.57
CA ILE A 396 25.29 -7.95 -7.98
C ILE A 396 26.70 -8.19 -8.54
N SER A 397 27.67 -7.33 -8.19
CA SER A 397 29.07 -7.50 -8.59
C SER A 397 29.73 -8.73 -7.98
N LYS A 398 29.35 -9.11 -6.74
CA LYS A 398 29.87 -10.32 -6.08
C LYS A 398 29.29 -11.61 -6.67
N ASP A 399 28.00 -11.62 -6.99
CA ASP A 399 27.33 -12.79 -7.58
C ASP A 399 27.80 -13.06 -9.03
N SER A 400 28.18 -12.00 -9.76
CA SER A 400 28.78 -12.15 -11.10
C SER A 400 30.23 -12.58 -11.07
N ALA A 401 30.91 -12.51 -9.93
CA ALA A 401 32.30 -12.96 -9.75
C ALA A 401 32.42 -14.43 -9.32
N VAL A 402 31.30 -15.12 -9.03
CA VAL A 402 31.32 -16.57 -8.76
C VAL A 402 31.41 -17.31 -10.10
N PRO A 403 32.49 -18.10 -10.34
CA PRO A 403 32.60 -18.88 -11.58
C PRO A 403 31.43 -19.86 -11.67
N ALA A 404 30.86 -19.98 -12.87
CA ALA A 404 29.84 -20.98 -13.17
C ALA A 404 30.31 -22.36 -12.69
N PRO A 405 29.45 -23.18 -12.05
CA PRO A 405 29.84 -24.52 -11.64
C PRO A 405 30.33 -25.27 -12.88
N LYS A 406 31.58 -25.80 -12.79
CA LYS A 406 32.12 -26.66 -13.83
C LYS A 406 31.13 -27.79 -14.07
N GLN A 407 30.57 -27.85 -15.27
CA GLN A 407 29.86 -29.03 -15.72
C GLN A 407 30.87 -30.20 -15.66
N GLU A 408 30.73 -31.06 -14.66
CA GLU A 408 31.35 -32.36 -14.69
C GLU A 408 30.75 -33.09 -15.86
N LEU A 409 31.59 -33.24 -16.90
CA LEU A 409 31.32 -34.13 -18.03
C LEU A 409 31.18 -35.53 -17.44
N CYS A 410 29.96 -36.03 -17.32
CA CYS A 410 29.71 -37.44 -17.11
C CYS A 410 30.12 -38.14 -18.39
N THR A 411 31.38 -38.60 -18.43
CA THR A 411 31.83 -39.61 -19.37
C THR A 411 31.07 -40.90 -19.07
N VAL A 412 30.02 -41.14 -19.83
CA VAL A 412 29.43 -42.48 -19.93
C VAL A 412 30.49 -43.35 -20.55
N MET A 413 31.11 -44.21 -19.78
CA MET A 413 31.87 -45.35 -20.31
C MET A 413 30.87 -46.30 -20.97
N ASP A 414 30.97 -46.34 -22.25
CA ASP A 414 30.41 -47.39 -23.12
C ASP A 414 31.17 -48.69 -22.84
N ASP A 415 30.63 -49.58 -22.02
CA ASP A 415 31.09 -50.93 -21.85
C ASP A 415 30.21 -51.83 -22.78
N SER A 416 30.58 -51.85 -24.06
CA SER A 416 30.22 -52.92 -24.96
C SER A 416 31.37 -53.88 -25.06
N GLY A 417 31.29 -55.00 -24.33
CA GLY A 417 32.25 -56.09 -24.42
C GLY A 417 31.62 -57.42 -24.01
N ASP A 418 31.36 -58.27 -25.03
CA ASP A 418 31.05 -59.68 -25.04
C ASP A 418 29.71 -60.15 -24.48
#